data_b40db5384ae3d164443d45900968b42c
#
_entry.id   b40db5384ae3d164443d45900968b42c
#
_cell.length_a   1.000
_cell.length_b   1.000
_cell.length_c   1.000
_cell.angle_alpha   90.00
_cell.angle_beta   90.00
_cell.angle_gamma   90.00
#
_symmetry.space_group_name_H-M   'P 1'
#
loop_
_entity.id
_entity.type
_entity.pdbx_description
1 polymer ?
#
loop_
_entity_poly.entity_id
_entity_poly.type
_entity_poly.pdbx_seq_one_letter_code
_entity_poly.pdbx_strand_id
1 'polypeptide(L)'
;VLRWAHENGCPWRVDTCVYAAQNGHLEVLQWARANGCPWDERTCSMAAMAGHLEVLQWARTNGCPWDKRTCFGAACGGHLEVLQWARANGCKWNEETCSGVALGGNLELLQWARANGCEWIWDRCEAEAKANQHENVLAWLHKNKPTEP
;
A
#
# COMPACT_ATOMS: atom_id res chain seq x y z
N VAL A 1 7.65 -22.07 -14.78
CA VAL A 1 7.18 -21.26 -15.95
C VAL A 1 8.07 -20.04 -16.14
N LEU A 2 8.26 -19.17 -15.11
CA LEU A 2 9.03 -17.92 -15.26
C LEU A 2 10.50 -18.17 -15.63
N ARG A 3 11.16 -19.15 -15.02
CA ARG A 3 12.54 -19.54 -15.34
C ARG A 3 12.67 -20.00 -16.79
N TRP A 4 11.78 -20.89 -17.21
CA TRP A 4 11.75 -21.38 -18.60
C TRP A 4 11.55 -20.22 -19.59
N ALA A 5 10.63 -19.29 -19.31
CA ALA A 5 10.39 -18.14 -20.18
C ALA A 5 11.65 -17.27 -20.33
N HIS A 6 12.34 -17.01 -19.24
CA HIS A 6 13.57 -16.24 -19.25
C HIS A 6 14.70 -16.94 -20.02
N GLU A 7 14.91 -18.25 -19.79
CA GLU A 7 15.91 -19.07 -20.50
C GLU A 7 15.62 -19.16 -22.00
N ASN A 8 14.36 -19.00 -22.41
CA ASN A 8 13.92 -18.96 -23.82
C ASN A 8 13.82 -17.54 -24.39
N GLY A 9 14.46 -16.55 -23.77
CA GLY A 9 14.61 -15.21 -24.30
C GLY A 9 13.39 -14.30 -24.16
N CYS A 10 12.42 -14.64 -23.32
CA CYS A 10 11.33 -13.70 -23.01
C CYS A 10 11.90 -12.47 -22.29
N PRO A 11 11.63 -11.25 -22.81
CA PRO A 11 12.18 -10.05 -22.22
C PRO A 11 11.57 -9.78 -20.83
N TRP A 12 12.39 -9.31 -19.90
CA TRP A 12 11.95 -8.82 -18.62
C TRP A 12 11.07 -7.56 -18.76
N ARG A 13 9.99 -7.53 -18.01
CA ARG A 13 9.13 -6.35 -17.85
C ARG A 13 9.03 -5.99 -16.38
N VAL A 14 8.89 -4.70 -16.09
CA VAL A 14 8.66 -4.20 -14.71
C VAL A 14 7.49 -4.93 -14.05
N ASP A 15 6.45 -5.22 -14.81
CA ASP A 15 5.25 -5.92 -14.35
C ASP A 15 5.56 -7.31 -13.75
N THR A 16 6.66 -7.97 -14.16
CA THR A 16 7.07 -9.26 -13.57
C THR A 16 7.36 -9.10 -12.07
N CYS A 17 8.14 -8.07 -11.70
CA CYS A 17 8.42 -7.76 -10.30
C CYS A 17 7.17 -7.26 -9.56
N VAL A 18 6.34 -6.46 -10.22
CA VAL A 18 5.08 -5.95 -9.66
C VAL A 18 4.13 -7.10 -9.30
N TYR A 19 3.89 -8.05 -10.21
CA TYR A 19 3.03 -9.20 -9.96
C TYR A 19 3.61 -10.15 -8.91
N ALA A 20 4.92 -10.39 -8.91
CA ALA A 20 5.56 -11.19 -7.87
C ALA A 20 5.35 -10.56 -6.48
N ALA A 21 5.50 -9.24 -6.39
CA ALA A 21 5.31 -8.49 -5.14
C ALA A 21 3.84 -8.46 -4.69
N GLN A 22 2.91 -8.23 -5.61
CA GLN A 22 1.47 -8.22 -5.35
C GLN A 22 0.95 -9.58 -4.83
N ASN A 23 1.55 -10.68 -5.29
CA ASN A 23 1.14 -12.02 -4.88
C ASN A 23 2.01 -12.61 -3.75
N GLY A 24 2.89 -11.84 -3.14
CA GLY A 24 3.71 -12.27 -2.01
C GLY A 24 4.80 -13.29 -2.36
N HIS A 25 5.15 -13.41 -3.64
CA HIS A 25 6.12 -14.39 -4.09
C HIS A 25 7.56 -13.87 -3.94
N LEU A 26 8.04 -13.82 -2.70
CA LEU A 26 9.36 -13.27 -2.37
C LEU A 26 10.50 -13.97 -3.14
N GLU A 27 10.52 -15.29 -3.16
CA GLU A 27 11.57 -16.06 -3.86
C GLU A 27 11.57 -15.77 -5.37
N VAL A 28 10.38 -15.61 -5.98
CA VAL A 28 10.24 -15.24 -7.40
C VAL A 28 10.78 -13.85 -7.65
N LEU A 29 10.45 -12.89 -6.77
CA LEU A 29 10.94 -11.52 -6.86
C LEU A 29 12.46 -11.46 -6.72
N GLN A 30 13.02 -12.19 -5.74
CA GLN A 30 14.46 -12.30 -5.52
C GLN A 30 15.18 -12.86 -6.74
N TRP A 31 14.68 -13.96 -7.27
CA TRP A 31 15.25 -14.59 -8.46
C TRP A 31 15.16 -13.67 -9.68
N ALA A 32 14.02 -13.05 -9.93
CA ALA A 32 13.84 -12.13 -11.04
C ALA A 32 14.83 -10.96 -10.97
N ARG A 33 15.01 -10.37 -9.78
CA ARG A 33 15.96 -9.27 -9.55
C ARG A 33 17.42 -9.69 -9.75
N ALA A 34 17.79 -10.88 -9.26
CA ALA A 34 19.13 -11.43 -9.47
C ALA A 34 19.46 -11.66 -10.96
N ASN A 35 18.44 -11.85 -11.81
CA ASN A 35 18.56 -12.01 -13.25
C ASN A 35 18.24 -10.72 -14.05
N GLY A 36 18.31 -9.55 -13.38
CA GLY A 36 18.20 -8.25 -14.04
C GLY A 36 16.80 -7.75 -14.37
N CYS A 37 15.75 -8.37 -13.82
CA CYS A 37 14.39 -7.86 -14.01
C CYS A 37 14.25 -6.45 -13.46
N PRO A 38 13.78 -5.44 -14.21
CA PRO A 38 13.58 -4.11 -13.71
C PRO A 38 12.42 -4.04 -12.71
N TRP A 39 12.46 -3.06 -11.81
CA TRP A 39 11.36 -2.71 -10.92
C TRP A 39 11.19 -1.20 -10.79
N ASP A 40 10.05 -0.78 -10.29
CA ASP A 40 9.73 0.61 -9.99
C ASP A 40 8.93 0.71 -8.67
N GLU A 41 8.47 1.91 -8.34
CA GLU A 41 7.68 2.19 -7.13
C GLU A 41 6.37 1.39 -7.04
N ARG A 42 5.84 0.88 -8.15
CA ARG A 42 4.65 0.00 -8.18
C ARG A 42 4.92 -1.32 -7.46
N THR A 43 6.15 -1.82 -7.50
CA THR A 43 6.53 -3.04 -6.78
C THR A 43 6.28 -2.90 -5.28
N CYS A 44 6.73 -1.79 -4.68
CA CYS A 44 6.49 -1.50 -3.27
C CYS A 44 5.01 -1.22 -2.96
N SER A 45 4.33 -0.44 -3.80
CA SER A 45 2.93 -0.08 -3.55
C SER A 45 1.98 -1.26 -3.69
N MET A 46 2.24 -2.20 -4.60
CA MET A 46 1.43 -3.42 -4.76
C MET A 46 1.70 -4.43 -3.65
N ALA A 47 2.95 -4.60 -3.21
CA ALA A 47 3.25 -5.39 -2.01
C ALA A 47 2.52 -4.83 -0.78
N ALA A 48 2.53 -3.51 -0.61
CA ALA A 48 1.86 -2.84 0.50
C ALA A 48 0.33 -2.99 0.43
N MET A 49 -0.27 -2.83 -0.75
CA MET A 49 -1.71 -2.98 -0.98
C MET A 49 -2.19 -4.41 -0.69
N ALA A 50 -1.36 -5.40 -0.98
CA ALA A 50 -1.68 -6.81 -0.74
C ALA A 50 -1.26 -7.30 0.67
N GLY A 51 -0.64 -6.44 1.50
CA GLY A 51 -0.26 -6.77 2.88
C GLY A 51 1.01 -7.60 3.02
N HIS A 52 1.82 -7.70 1.99
CA HIS A 52 3.03 -8.51 1.98
C HIS A 52 4.21 -7.75 2.59
N LEU A 53 4.23 -7.62 3.92
CA LEU A 53 5.24 -6.85 4.66
C LEU A 53 6.66 -7.34 4.38
N GLU A 54 6.89 -8.64 4.40
CA GLU A 54 8.22 -9.24 4.16
C GLU A 54 8.75 -8.89 2.76
N VAL A 55 7.89 -8.97 1.74
CA VAL A 55 8.23 -8.59 0.36
C VAL A 55 8.58 -7.11 0.29
N LEU A 56 7.78 -6.24 0.93
CA LEU A 56 8.03 -4.80 0.98
C LEU A 56 9.35 -4.49 1.67
N GLN A 57 9.63 -5.13 2.81
CA GLN A 57 10.87 -4.98 3.56
C GLN A 57 12.09 -5.38 2.73
N TRP A 58 12.02 -6.54 2.10
CA TRP A 58 13.09 -7.02 1.23
C TRP A 58 13.31 -6.07 0.04
N ALA A 59 12.24 -5.67 -0.65
CA ALA A 59 12.33 -4.76 -1.78
C ALA A 59 13.01 -3.45 -1.40
N ARG A 60 12.63 -2.84 -0.27
CA ARG A 60 13.24 -1.60 0.22
C ARG A 60 14.71 -1.76 0.59
N THR A 61 15.06 -2.83 1.28
CA THR A 61 16.46 -3.12 1.65
C THR A 61 17.35 -3.29 0.42
N ASN A 62 16.77 -3.76 -0.70
CA ASN A 62 17.47 -3.94 -1.97
C ASN A 62 17.30 -2.76 -2.95
N GLY A 63 16.89 -1.59 -2.47
CA GLY A 63 16.87 -0.34 -3.23
C GLY A 63 15.68 -0.14 -4.16
N CYS A 64 14.58 -0.90 -3.98
CA CYS A 64 13.34 -0.61 -4.72
C CYS A 64 12.83 0.78 -4.37
N PRO A 65 12.53 1.66 -5.35
CA PRO A 65 11.96 2.96 -5.05
C PRO A 65 10.55 2.82 -4.45
N TRP A 66 10.16 3.79 -3.66
CA TRP A 66 8.79 3.95 -3.17
C TRP A 66 8.38 5.42 -3.08
N ASP A 67 7.10 5.67 -3.02
CA ASP A 67 6.52 6.99 -2.83
C ASP A 67 5.24 6.92 -1.97
N LYS A 68 4.47 8.01 -1.92
CA LYS A 68 3.20 8.09 -1.18
C LYS A 68 2.19 6.99 -1.55
N ARG A 69 2.27 6.42 -2.76
CA ARG A 69 1.41 5.31 -3.21
C ARG A 69 1.62 4.03 -2.39
N THR A 70 2.79 3.86 -1.78
CA THR A 70 3.03 2.72 -0.87
C THR A 70 2.18 2.84 0.40
N CYS A 71 2.15 4.01 1.03
CA CYS A 71 1.26 4.26 2.17
C CYS A 71 -0.22 4.20 1.77
N PHE A 72 -0.58 4.77 0.61
CA PHE A 72 -1.93 4.70 0.07
C PHE A 72 -2.37 3.25 -0.19
N GLY A 73 -1.50 2.42 -0.79
CA GLY A 73 -1.76 1.00 -1.03
C GLY A 73 -2.03 0.23 0.27
N ALA A 74 -1.15 0.38 1.28
CA ALA A 74 -1.35 -0.22 2.60
C ALA A 74 -2.67 0.22 3.25
N ALA A 75 -3.03 1.49 3.08
CA ALA A 75 -4.28 2.07 3.59
C ALA A 75 -5.51 1.45 2.91
N CYS A 76 -5.54 1.40 1.58
CA CYS A 76 -6.63 0.78 0.80
C CYS A 76 -6.78 -0.71 1.10
N GLY A 77 -5.67 -1.42 1.29
CA GLY A 77 -5.67 -2.84 1.65
C GLY A 77 -6.04 -3.11 3.11
N GLY A 78 -6.13 -2.08 3.96
CA GLY A 78 -6.45 -2.23 5.39
C GLY A 78 -5.30 -2.80 6.23
N HIS A 79 -4.07 -2.71 5.76
CA HIS A 79 -2.90 -3.35 6.37
C HIS A 79 -2.17 -2.42 7.34
N LEU A 80 -2.64 -2.37 8.60
CA LEU A 80 -2.11 -1.48 9.64
C LEU A 80 -0.61 -1.68 9.87
N GLU A 81 -0.15 -2.91 10.03
CA GLU A 81 1.27 -3.22 10.28
C GLU A 81 2.18 -2.74 9.14
N VAL A 82 1.73 -2.93 7.88
CA VAL A 82 2.46 -2.48 6.70
C VAL A 82 2.56 -0.96 6.68
N LEU A 83 1.45 -0.25 6.97
CA LEU A 83 1.43 1.20 7.02
C LEU A 83 2.32 1.74 8.15
N GLN A 84 2.26 1.14 9.33
CA GLN A 84 3.11 1.49 10.47
C GLN A 84 4.59 1.34 10.13
N TRP A 85 4.97 0.19 9.55
CA TRP A 85 6.35 -0.04 9.13
C TRP A 85 6.81 0.94 8.07
N ALA A 86 5.99 1.19 7.04
CA ALA A 86 6.32 2.14 5.97
C ALA A 86 6.55 3.53 6.53
N ARG A 87 5.69 4.02 7.43
CA ARG A 87 5.85 5.32 8.09
C ARG A 87 7.09 5.41 8.96
N ALA A 88 7.37 4.38 9.76
CA ALA A 88 8.57 4.32 10.59
C ALA A 88 9.87 4.35 9.76
N ASN A 89 9.81 3.87 8.50
CA ASN A 89 10.94 3.88 7.56
C ASN A 89 10.92 5.07 6.58
N GLY A 90 10.16 6.14 6.87
CA GLY A 90 10.20 7.40 6.14
C GLY A 90 9.36 7.46 4.87
N CYS A 91 8.47 6.50 4.63
CA CYS A 91 7.50 6.61 3.54
C CYS A 91 6.56 7.80 3.80
N LYS A 92 6.40 8.68 2.82
CA LYS A 92 5.50 9.83 2.91
C LYS A 92 4.05 9.40 2.74
N TRP A 93 3.18 10.10 3.40
CA TRP A 93 1.73 10.01 3.17
C TRP A 93 1.13 11.41 2.95
N ASN A 94 -0.11 11.46 2.54
CA ASN A 94 -0.88 12.68 2.35
C ASN A 94 -2.37 12.42 2.66
N GLU A 95 -3.23 13.39 2.39
CA GLU A 95 -4.69 13.30 2.58
C GLU A 95 -5.35 12.12 1.84
N GLU A 96 -4.76 11.67 0.73
CA GLU A 96 -5.22 10.48 -0.01
C GLU A 96 -5.09 9.20 0.82
N THR A 97 -4.08 9.14 1.71
CA THR A 97 -3.89 7.98 2.58
C THR A 97 -5.11 7.77 3.49
N CYS A 98 -5.61 8.84 4.14
CA CYS A 98 -6.81 8.74 4.97
C CYS A 98 -8.07 8.37 4.16
N SER A 99 -8.23 8.89 2.95
CA SER A 99 -9.34 8.46 2.08
C SER A 99 -9.20 7.00 1.65
N GLY A 100 -7.96 6.53 1.40
CA GLY A 100 -7.66 5.12 1.15
C GLY A 100 -8.04 4.21 2.33
N VAL A 101 -7.81 4.66 3.58
CA VAL A 101 -8.26 3.91 4.75
C VAL A 101 -9.79 3.84 4.83
N ALA A 102 -10.48 4.93 4.54
CA ALA A 102 -11.94 4.95 4.52
C ALA A 102 -12.51 4.04 3.43
N LEU A 103 -11.84 3.98 2.25
CA LEU A 103 -12.13 3.04 1.17
C LEU A 103 -11.96 1.58 1.62
N GLY A 104 -10.88 1.28 2.35
CA GLY A 104 -10.58 -0.08 2.85
C GLY A 104 -11.42 -0.51 4.06
N GLY A 105 -12.14 0.40 4.72
CA GLY A 105 -13.08 0.11 5.80
C GLY A 105 -12.46 -0.30 7.14
N ASN A 106 -11.17 -0.13 7.32
CA ASN A 106 -10.49 -0.49 8.57
C ASN A 106 -10.52 0.67 9.56
N LEU A 107 -11.43 0.61 10.54
CA LEU A 107 -11.61 1.65 11.55
C LEU A 107 -10.38 1.83 12.44
N GLU A 108 -9.75 0.75 12.88
CA GLU A 108 -8.54 0.81 13.72
C GLU A 108 -7.42 1.56 13.00
N LEU A 109 -7.22 1.25 11.72
CA LEU A 109 -6.22 1.90 10.87
C LEU A 109 -6.53 3.40 10.68
N LEU A 110 -7.82 3.77 10.51
CA LEU A 110 -8.22 5.17 10.40
C LEU A 110 -7.93 5.93 11.69
N GLN A 111 -8.27 5.36 12.84
CA GLN A 111 -7.99 5.94 14.14
C GLN A 111 -6.49 6.13 14.35
N TRP A 112 -5.70 5.10 14.04
CA TRP A 112 -4.26 5.18 14.14
C TRP A 112 -3.67 6.25 13.21
N ALA A 113 -4.08 6.29 11.94
CA ALA A 113 -3.59 7.25 10.97
C ALA A 113 -3.86 8.70 11.44
N ARG A 114 -5.06 8.97 11.93
CA ARG A 114 -5.44 10.28 12.46
C ARG A 114 -4.64 10.66 13.71
N ALA A 115 -4.46 9.73 14.63
CA ALA A 115 -3.66 9.94 15.84
C ALA A 115 -2.18 10.23 15.53
N ASN A 116 -1.69 9.76 14.36
CA ASN A 116 -0.32 9.97 13.89
C ASN A 116 -0.20 11.12 12.86
N GLY A 117 -1.19 12.02 12.78
CA GLY A 117 -1.11 13.24 11.99
C GLY A 117 -1.36 13.06 10.49
N CYS A 118 -2.03 11.99 10.06
CA CYS A 118 -2.49 11.90 8.68
C CYS A 118 -3.57 12.95 8.44
N GLU A 119 -3.31 13.88 7.54
CA GLU A 119 -4.31 14.85 7.10
C GLU A 119 -5.45 14.15 6.35
N TRP A 120 -6.64 14.71 6.39
CA TRP A 120 -7.79 14.16 5.70
C TRP A 120 -8.64 15.23 5.04
N ILE A 121 -9.29 14.84 3.96
CA ILE A 121 -10.42 15.56 3.38
C ILE A 121 -11.66 14.82 3.86
N TRP A 122 -12.36 15.39 4.86
CA TRP A 122 -13.45 14.70 5.57
C TRP A 122 -14.55 14.22 4.61
N ASP A 123 -15.03 15.10 3.71
CA ASP A 123 -16.06 14.77 2.73
C ASP A 123 -15.67 13.60 1.83
N ARG A 124 -14.39 13.50 1.47
CA ARG A 124 -13.87 12.41 0.67
C ARG A 124 -13.84 11.09 1.45
N CYS A 125 -13.39 11.13 2.70
CA CYS A 125 -13.42 9.96 3.58
C CYS A 125 -14.85 9.45 3.81
N GLU A 126 -15.81 10.36 4.02
CA GLU A 126 -17.22 10.01 4.15
C GLU A 126 -17.76 9.37 2.86
N ALA A 127 -17.48 9.97 1.69
CA ALA A 127 -17.94 9.46 0.40
C ALA A 127 -17.40 8.05 0.13
N GLU A 128 -16.11 7.81 0.37
CA GLU A 128 -15.48 6.49 0.18
C GLU A 128 -16.07 5.44 1.12
N ALA A 129 -16.22 5.77 2.41
CA ALA A 129 -16.82 4.85 3.39
C ALA A 129 -18.29 4.54 3.05
N LYS A 130 -19.03 5.54 2.58
CA LYS A 130 -20.44 5.37 2.17
C LYS A 130 -20.59 4.53 0.92
N ALA A 131 -19.77 4.77 -0.10
CA ALA A 131 -19.78 4.02 -1.36
C ALA A 131 -19.47 2.52 -1.15
N ASN A 132 -18.64 2.21 -0.14
CA ASN A 132 -18.24 0.84 0.20
C ASN A 132 -19.00 0.25 1.40
N GLN A 133 -20.02 0.94 1.92
CA GLN A 133 -20.90 0.46 3.00
C GLN A 133 -20.17 0.16 4.32
N HIS A 134 -19.15 0.93 4.65
CA HIS A 134 -18.36 0.80 5.88
C HIS A 134 -19.01 1.55 7.05
N GLU A 135 -20.11 1.01 7.61
CA GLU A 135 -20.93 1.65 8.63
C GLU A 135 -20.17 2.05 9.90
N ASN A 136 -19.22 1.21 10.35
CA ASN A 136 -18.39 1.48 11.51
C ASN A 136 -17.47 2.69 11.28
N VAL A 137 -16.91 2.83 10.09
CA VAL A 137 -16.08 3.98 9.68
C VAL A 137 -16.94 5.23 9.60
N LEU A 138 -18.12 5.14 8.97
CA LEU A 138 -19.07 6.26 8.87
C LEU A 138 -19.51 6.76 10.24
N ALA A 139 -19.89 5.87 11.16
CA ALA A 139 -20.28 6.25 12.51
C ALA A 139 -19.16 7.00 13.24
N TRP A 140 -17.92 6.54 13.10
CA TRP A 140 -16.77 7.21 13.68
C TRP A 140 -16.48 8.56 13.03
N LEU A 141 -16.53 8.65 11.69
CA LEU A 141 -16.35 9.89 10.94
C LEU A 141 -17.35 10.97 11.39
N HIS A 142 -18.65 10.63 11.49
CA HIS A 142 -19.69 11.56 11.91
C HIS A 142 -19.49 12.07 13.34
N LYS A 143 -19.03 11.19 14.24
CA LYS A 143 -18.70 11.58 15.63
C LYS A 143 -17.49 12.52 15.71
N ASN A 144 -16.57 12.43 14.75
CA ASN A 144 -15.31 13.19 14.74
C ASN A 144 -15.26 14.23 13.61
N LYS A 145 -16.43 14.64 13.11
CA LYS A 145 -16.51 15.67 12.07
C LYS A 145 -15.83 16.95 12.56
N PRO A 146 -14.93 17.55 11.75
CA PRO A 146 -14.39 18.86 12.10
C PRO A 146 -15.52 19.87 12.27
N THR A 147 -15.52 20.59 13.38
CA THR A 147 -16.39 21.75 13.53
C THR A 147 -15.90 22.81 12.57
N GLU A 148 -16.75 23.30 11.69
CA GLU A 148 -16.43 24.47 10.86
C GLU A 148 -16.06 25.64 11.77
N PRO A 149 -15.00 26.39 11.43
CA PRO A 149 -14.59 27.57 12.18
C PRO A 149 -15.62 28.69 12.15
#